data_7a85d4031b8abf33f67a92c826565629
#
_entry.id   7a85d4031b8abf33f67a92c826565629
#
_cell.length_a   1.000
_cell.length_b   1.000
_cell.length_c   1.000
_cell.angle_alpha   90.00
_cell.angle_beta   90.00
_cell.angle_gamma   90.00
#
_symmetry.space_group_name_H-M   'P 1'
#
loop_
_entity.id
_entity.type
_entity.pdbx_description
1 polymer ?
#
loop_
_entity_poly.entity_id
_entity_poly.type
_entity_poly.pdbx_seq_one_letter_code
_entity_poly.pdbx_strand_id
1 'polypeptide(L)' 'LFRGVKVGKGAKVKNCILMQDTIVEDGADIEYVITDKKVHITEDKHLNGTDSFPVFVAKRQTV' A
#
# COMPACT_ATOMS: atom_id res chain seq x y z
N LEU A 1 5.70 -3.37 9.13
CA LEU A 1 4.37 -3.78 8.66
C LEU A 1 3.50 -4.20 9.83
N PHE A 2 2.23 -3.96 9.72
CA PHE A 2 1.27 -4.33 10.76
C PHE A 2 0.72 -5.73 10.53
N ARG A 3 0.01 -6.24 11.53
CA ARG A 3 -0.56 -7.59 11.48
C ARG A 3 -1.52 -7.73 10.30
N GLY A 4 -1.47 -8.87 9.64
CA GLY A 4 -2.40 -9.17 8.56
C GLY A 4 -2.08 -8.51 7.23
N VAL A 5 -0.97 -7.78 7.15
CA VAL A 5 -0.56 -7.18 5.87
C VAL A 5 -0.06 -8.27 4.94
N LYS A 6 -0.54 -8.25 3.71
CA LYS A 6 -0.11 -9.19 2.68
C LYS A 6 0.44 -8.42 1.50
N VAL A 7 1.62 -8.83 1.03
CA VAL A 7 2.27 -8.22 -0.12
C VAL A 7 2.43 -9.29 -1.18
N GLY A 8 1.89 -9.02 -2.36
CA GLY A 8 1.89 -9.97 -3.44
C GLY A 8 3.25 -10.16 -4.09
N LYS A 9 3.31 -11.13 -4.99
CA LYS A 9 4.51 -11.49 -5.70
C LYS A 9 4.92 -10.38 -6.66
N GLY A 10 6.19 -10.00 -6.63
CA GLY A 10 6.69 -8.94 -7.50
C GLY A 10 6.24 -7.55 -7.11
N ALA A 11 5.49 -7.41 -6.02
CA ALA A 11 5.11 -6.10 -5.53
C ALA A 11 6.29 -5.42 -4.87
N LYS A 12 6.40 -4.11 -5.06
CA LYS A 12 7.46 -3.31 -4.45
C LYS A 12 6.85 -2.34 -3.46
N VAL A 13 7.31 -2.38 -2.24
CA VAL A 13 6.84 -1.52 -1.15
C VAL A 13 8.05 -0.81 -0.59
N LYS A 14 8.06 0.52 -0.67
CA LYS A 14 9.20 1.32 -0.28
C LYS A 14 8.75 2.51 0.55
N ASN A 15 9.30 2.65 1.75
CA ASN A 15 9.01 3.77 2.62
C ASN A 15 7.50 3.97 2.84
N CYS A 16 6.78 2.86 3.03
CA CYS A 16 5.33 2.89 3.19
C CYS A 16 4.95 2.50 4.61
N ILE A 17 3.81 3.02 5.06
CA ILE A 17 3.20 2.61 6.31
C ILE A 17 1.91 1.91 5.95
N LEU A 18 1.88 0.60 6.11
CA LEU A 18 0.71 -0.21 5.79
C LEU A 18 0.08 -0.68 7.09
N MET A 19 -1.10 -0.21 7.34
CA MET A 19 -1.81 -0.55 8.56
C MET A 19 -2.39 -1.96 8.49
N GLN A 20 -3.01 -2.37 9.57
CA GLN A 20 -3.54 -3.71 9.74
C GLN A 20 -4.45 -4.15 8.58
N ASP A 21 -4.27 -5.39 8.13
CA ASP A 21 -5.11 -6.03 7.10
C ASP A 21 -5.08 -5.34 5.73
N THR A 22 -4.01 -4.59 5.45
CA THR A 22 -3.81 -4.02 4.11
C THR A 22 -3.30 -5.11 3.18
N ILE A 23 -3.85 -5.17 1.98
CA ILE A 23 -3.45 -6.15 0.97
C ILE A 23 -2.88 -5.42 -0.23
N VAL A 24 -1.66 -5.78 -0.61
CA VAL A 24 -1.00 -5.27 -1.81
C VAL A 24 -0.93 -6.42 -2.79
N GLU A 25 -1.59 -6.29 -3.92
CA GLU A 25 -1.65 -7.36 -4.91
C GLU A 25 -0.37 -7.48 -5.72
N ASP A 26 -0.28 -8.51 -6.55
CA ASP A 26 0.91 -8.81 -7.32
C ASP A 26 1.30 -7.67 -8.26
N GLY A 27 2.58 -7.40 -8.35
CA GLY A 27 3.10 -6.42 -9.28
C GLY A 27 2.86 -4.96 -8.92
N ALA A 28 2.22 -4.68 -7.80
CA ALA A 28 2.00 -3.30 -7.38
C ALA A 28 3.33 -2.65 -6.99
N ASP A 29 3.48 -1.38 -7.32
CA ASP A 29 4.69 -0.62 -7.01
C ASP A 29 4.25 0.62 -6.23
N ILE A 30 4.53 0.63 -4.94
CA ILE A 30 4.10 1.73 -4.07
C ILE A 30 5.29 2.29 -3.31
N GLU A 31 5.34 3.61 -3.21
CA GLU A 31 6.40 4.32 -2.54
C GLU A 31 5.83 5.54 -1.82
N TYR A 32 6.24 5.72 -0.56
CA TYR A 32 5.75 6.81 0.29
C TYR A 32 4.22 6.81 0.35
N VAL A 33 3.65 5.63 0.58
CA VAL A 33 2.20 5.46 0.68
C VAL A 33 1.86 5.12 2.12
N ILE A 34 0.87 5.79 2.66
CA ILE A 34 0.35 5.50 3.99
C ILE A 34 -1.07 4.97 3.81
N THR A 35 -1.31 3.75 4.23
CA THR A 35 -2.67 3.18 4.16
C THR A 35 -3.26 3.08 5.54
N ASP A 36 -4.56 3.24 5.63
CA ASP A 36 -5.30 2.93 6.85
C ASP A 36 -5.62 1.43 6.85
N LYS A 37 -6.48 0.99 7.74
CA LYS A 37 -6.81 -0.41 7.90
C LYS A 37 -7.63 -0.94 6.73
N LYS A 38 -7.41 -2.20 6.38
CA LYS A 38 -8.21 -2.92 5.39
C LYS A 38 -8.23 -2.25 4.01
N VAL A 39 -7.12 -1.67 3.63
CA VAL A 39 -6.95 -1.08 2.31
C VAL A 39 -6.53 -2.17 1.33
N HIS A 40 -7.05 -2.12 0.13
CA HIS A 40 -6.71 -3.06 -0.92
C HIS A 40 -6.08 -2.32 -2.09
N ILE A 41 -4.83 -2.60 -2.35
CA ILE A 41 -4.11 -2.03 -3.49
C ILE A 41 -4.12 -3.06 -4.59
N THR A 42 -4.74 -2.72 -5.71
CA THR A 42 -4.96 -3.68 -6.79
C THR A 42 -3.68 -4.00 -7.55
N GLU A 43 -3.75 -5.06 -8.32
CA GLU A 43 -2.67 -5.60 -9.13
C GLU A 43 -2.08 -4.55 -10.07
N ASP A 44 -0.77 -4.53 -10.18
CA ASP A 44 -0.02 -3.63 -11.06
C ASP A 44 -0.28 -2.14 -10.84
N LYS A 45 -0.73 -1.78 -9.66
CA LYS A 45 -0.97 -0.37 -9.33
C LYS A 45 0.35 0.33 -9.02
N HIS A 46 0.49 1.55 -9.54
CA HIS A 46 1.65 2.38 -9.25
C HIS A 46 1.23 3.59 -8.44
N LEU A 47 1.68 3.68 -7.21
CA LEU A 47 1.39 4.80 -6.33
C LEU A 47 2.72 5.34 -5.82
N ASN A 48 3.07 6.53 -6.26
CA ASN A 48 4.33 7.15 -5.85
C ASN A 48 4.07 8.51 -5.20
N GLY A 49 4.37 8.59 -3.91
CA GLY A 49 4.37 9.85 -3.21
C GLY A 49 5.79 10.36 -3.04
N THR A 50 5.96 11.34 -2.17
CA THR A 50 7.28 11.83 -1.77
C THR A 50 7.30 11.93 -0.25
N ASP A 51 8.48 12.12 0.33
CA ASP A 51 8.60 12.24 1.78
C ASP A 51 7.85 13.47 2.31
N SER A 52 7.69 14.49 1.49
CA SER A 52 6.94 15.69 1.87
C SER A 52 5.43 15.54 1.65
N PHE A 53 5.05 14.75 0.67
CA PHE A 53 3.64 14.56 0.31
C PHE A 53 3.36 13.08 0.05
N PRO A 54 3.27 12.27 1.10
CA PRO A 54 2.95 10.86 0.91
C PRO A 54 1.50 10.69 0.45
N VAL A 55 1.27 9.62 -0.28
CA VAL A 55 -0.09 9.28 -0.70
C VAL A 55 -0.80 8.64 0.50
N PHE A 56 -1.96 9.15 0.85
CA PHE A 56 -2.75 8.56 1.93
C PHE A 56 -3.98 7.87 1.36
N VAL A 57 -4.19 6.63 1.76
CA VAL A 57 -5.35 5.87 1.33
C VAL A 57 -6.23 5.60 2.54
N ALA A 58 -7.46 6.04 2.46
CA ALA A 58 -8.39 5.94 3.58
C ALA A 58 -8.80 4.49 3.84
N LYS A 59 -9.32 4.26 5.02
CA LYS A 59 -9.76 2.96 5.49
C LYS A 59 -10.74 2.30 4.51
N ARG A 60 -10.52 1.02 4.25
CA ARG A 60 -11.38 0.17 3.40
C ARG A 60 -11.51 0.65 1.95
N GLN A 61 -10.55 1.43 1.50
CA GLN A 61 -10.53 1.85 0.10
C GLN A 61 -9.86 0.79 -0.77
N THR A 62 -10.31 0.70 -2.00
CA THR A 62 -9.67 -0.13 -3.02
C THR A 62 -9.14 0.80 -4.10
N VAL A 63 -7.86 0.74 -4.35
CA VAL A 63 -7.22 1.61 -5.34
C VAL A 63 -6.44 0.82 -6.37
#